data_20f8c45848c18193297d3ce1f8e78090
#
_entry.id   20f8c45848c18193297d3ce1f8e78090
#
_cell.length_a   1.000
_cell.length_b   1.000
_cell.length_c   1.000
_cell.angle_alpha   90.00
_cell.angle_beta   90.00
_cell.angle_gamma   90.00
#
_symmetry.space_group_name_H-M   'P 1'
#
loop_
_entity.id
_entity.type
_entity.pdbx_description
1 polymer ?
#
loop_
_entity_poly.entity_id
_entity_poly.type
_entity_poly.pdbx_seq_one_letter_code
_entity_poly.pdbx_strand_id
1 'polypeptide(L)'
;VGQNEYPVEGSYQIESEDGETESELWFRAYTDDAGKSYIEVMRESEEETEEGETEREQKYVYDVYENGRLVERTVVEYESEEGELELKMVVQNRAGRDELRFEQEKKGELKVRGQMNGKKTEFTVQIRLREDGTTYYRYIFEDASDDEEEERRLKKLKYF
;
A
#
# COMPACT_ATOMS: atom_id res chain seq x y z
N VAL A 1 22.83 -5.87 -28.71
CA VAL A 1 21.44 -5.92 -28.31
C VAL A 1 21.07 -4.52 -27.79
N GLY A 2 20.46 -3.70 -28.64
CA GLY A 2 20.07 -2.35 -28.27
C GLY A 2 19.04 -2.40 -27.17
N GLN A 3 19.26 -1.65 -26.09
CA GLN A 3 18.21 -1.36 -25.13
C GLN A 3 17.25 -0.39 -25.82
N ASN A 4 16.02 -0.81 -26.03
CA ASN A 4 14.98 0.10 -26.48
C ASN A 4 14.66 1.03 -25.31
N GLU A 5 14.98 2.32 -25.47
CA GLU A 5 14.59 3.35 -24.54
C GLU A 5 13.22 3.88 -24.97
N TYR A 6 12.24 3.70 -24.10
CA TYR A 6 10.89 4.22 -24.32
C TYR A 6 10.72 5.56 -23.60
N PRO A 7 9.93 6.48 -24.16
CA PRO A 7 9.73 7.81 -23.55
C PRO A 7 8.95 7.72 -22.24
N VAL A 8 9.23 8.68 -21.36
CA VAL A 8 8.50 8.96 -20.13
C VAL A 8 7.96 10.38 -20.23
N GLU A 9 6.67 10.52 -19.95
CA GLU A 9 6.00 11.82 -19.85
C GLU A 9 5.53 12.01 -18.42
N GLY A 10 5.55 13.24 -17.93
CA GLY A 10 5.05 13.48 -16.58
C GLY A 10 4.93 14.95 -16.22
N SER A 11 4.24 15.20 -15.11
CA SER A 11 4.08 16.50 -14.47
C SER A 11 4.13 16.36 -12.96
N TYR A 12 4.61 17.40 -12.31
CA TYR A 12 4.60 17.55 -10.87
C TYR A 12 4.15 18.98 -10.51
N GLN A 13 3.21 19.05 -9.59
CA GLN A 13 2.70 20.30 -9.06
C GLN A 13 2.76 20.25 -7.54
N ILE A 14 3.04 21.39 -6.92
CA ILE A 14 3.05 21.56 -5.48
C ILE A 14 2.51 22.95 -5.15
N GLU A 15 1.59 22.99 -4.20
CA GLU A 15 1.02 24.22 -3.64
C GLU A 15 1.15 24.16 -2.12
N SER A 16 1.49 25.30 -1.51
CA SER A 16 1.60 25.40 -0.04
C SER A 16 1.01 26.72 0.41
N GLU A 17 0.07 26.64 1.35
CA GLU A 17 -0.59 27.81 1.95
C GLU A 17 -0.93 27.48 3.41
N ASP A 18 -0.64 28.41 4.32
CA ASP A 18 -1.06 28.41 5.72
C ASP A 18 -0.91 27.07 6.53
N GLY A 19 0.17 26.34 6.31
CA GLY A 19 0.44 25.08 7.00
C GLY A 19 -0.04 23.84 6.27
N GLU A 20 -0.73 24.02 5.16
CA GLU A 20 -1.17 22.96 4.25
C GLU A 20 -0.26 22.90 3.03
N THR A 21 0.07 21.69 2.62
CA THR A 21 0.84 21.42 1.40
C THR A 21 0.19 20.32 0.60
N GLU A 22 -0.21 20.67 -0.61
CA GLU A 22 -0.75 19.74 -1.59
C GLU A 22 0.27 19.47 -2.69
N SER A 23 0.38 18.24 -3.15
CA SER A 23 1.18 17.92 -4.32
C SER A 23 0.55 16.85 -5.18
N GLU A 24 0.69 17.01 -6.48
CA GLU A 24 0.25 16.05 -7.48
C GLU A 24 1.42 15.63 -8.34
N LEU A 25 1.56 14.32 -8.56
CA LEU A 25 2.51 13.72 -9.49
C LEU A 25 1.73 12.86 -10.48
N TRP A 26 2.02 13.06 -11.75
CA TRP A 26 1.56 12.18 -12.80
C TRP A 26 2.72 11.83 -13.72
N PHE A 27 2.85 10.58 -14.09
CA PHE A 27 3.74 10.19 -15.18
C PHE A 27 3.24 8.95 -15.91
N ARG A 28 3.68 8.83 -17.15
CA ARG A 28 3.43 7.69 -18.01
C ARG A 28 4.75 7.21 -18.59
N ALA A 29 5.04 5.94 -18.41
CA ALA A 29 6.20 5.27 -18.99
C ALA A 29 5.74 4.27 -20.05
N TYR A 30 6.10 4.52 -21.29
CA TYR A 30 5.76 3.64 -22.41
C TYR A 30 6.58 2.37 -22.39
N THR A 31 5.98 1.25 -22.79
CA THR A 31 6.58 -0.08 -22.83
C THR A 31 6.57 -0.69 -24.23
N ASP A 32 6.03 0.03 -25.23
CA ASP A 32 6.06 -0.34 -26.64
C ASP A 32 6.33 0.87 -27.55
N ASP A 33 6.74 0.59 -28.80
CA ASP A 33 7.02 1.62 -29.80
C ASP A 33 5.75 2.29 -30.36
N ALA A 34 4.61 1.64 -30.24
CA ALA A 34 3.33 2.13 -30.74
C ALA A 34 2.64 3.11 -29.81
N GLY A 35 3.16 3.28 -28.58
CA GLY A 35 2.56 4.14 -27.55
C GLY A 35 1.21 3.64 -27.04
N LYS A 36 0.93 2.34 -27.19
CA LYS A 36 -0.33 1.74 -26.75
C LYS A 36 -0.21 0.96 -25.46
N SER A 37 1.00 0.60 -25.07
CA SER A 37 1.29 -0.10 -23.82
C SER A 37 2.14 0.82 -22.96
N TYR A 38 1.71 1.04 -21.73
CA TYR A 38 2.36 1.95 -20.80
C TYR A 38 1.93 1.66 -19.36
N ILE A 39 2.74 2.15 -18.46
CA ILE A 39 2.44 2.25 -17.04
C ILE A 39 2.13 3.71 -16.74
N GLU A 40 1.04 3.96 -16.06
CA GLU A 40 0.64 5.29 -15.60
C GLU A 40 0.61 5.32 -14.09
N VAL A 41 1.26 6.32 -13.50
CA VAL A 41 1.28 6.53 -12.06
C VAL A 41 0.75 7.92 -11.76
N MET A 42 -0.18 7.98 -10.83
CA MET A 42 -0.70 9.21 -10.24
C MET A 42 -0.47 9.15 -8.73
N ARG A 43 -0.05 10.25 -8.15
CA ARG A 43 0.05 10.44 -6.71
C ARG A 43 -0.54 11.78 -6.34
N GLU A 44 -1.49 11.76 -5.44
CA GLU A 44 -1.99 12.92 -4.72
C GLU A 44 -1.45 12.85 -3.29
N SER A 45 -0.95 13.95 -2.76
CA SER A 45 -0.44 14.05 -1.39
C SER A 45 -0.90 15.35 -0.77
N GLU A 46 -1.45 15.24 0.41
CA GLU A 46 -1.87 16.35 1.26
C GLU A 46 -1.19 16.22 2.62
N GLU A 47 -0.63 17.30 3.09
CA GLU A 47 -0.02 17.39 4.42
C GLU A 47 -0.51 18.66 5.09
N GLU A 48 -1.15 18.53 6.23
CA GLU A 48 -1.62 19.62 7.06
C GLU A 48 -0.89 19.61 8.40
N THR A 49 -0.42 20.77 8.84
CA THR A 49 0.20 20.93 10.14
C THR A 49 -0.53 22.00 10.93
N GLU A 50 -1.22 21.59 11.98
CA GLU A 50 -1.93 22.46 12.89
C GLU A 50 -1.46 22.17 14.34
N GLU A 51 -1.18 23.24 15.13
CA GLU A 51 -0.78 23.16 16.53
C GLU A 51 0.39 22.22 16.86
N GLY A 52 1.25 21.92 15.86
CA GLY A 52 2.42 21.03 16.01
C GLY A 52 2.12 19.56 15.72
N GLU A 53 0.92 19.22 15.35
CA GLU A 53 0.51 17.91 14.84
C GLU A 53 0.49 17.95 13.33
N THR A 54 0.90 16.86 12.71
CA THR A 54 0.93 16.72 11.25
C THR A 54 0.07 15.54 10.82
N GLU A 55 -0.90 15.84 9.99
CA GLU A 55 -1.73 14.88 9.28
C GLU A 55 -1.22 14.75 7.84
N ARG A 56 -1.19 13.54 7.33
CA ARG A 56 -0.78 13.21 5.98
C ARG A 56 -1.74 12.26 5.33
N GLU A 57 -2.21 12.63 4.16
CA GLU A 57 -2.96 11.76 3.28
C GLU A 57 -2.21 11.60 1.95
N GLN A 58 -2.11 10.37 1.47
CA GLN A 58 -1.51 10.09 0.17
C GLN A 58 -2.32 9.03 -0.56
N LYS A 59 -2.49 9.26 -1.85
CA LYS A 59 -3.14 8.31 -2.74
C LYS A 59 -2.25 8.07 -3.96
N TYR A 60 -1.97 6.80 -4.19
CA TYR A 60 -1.25 6.33 -5.37
C TYR A 60 -2.19 5.51 -6.24
N VAL A 61 -2.19 5.79 -7.52
CA VAL A 61 -2.84 4.96 -8.53
C VAL A 61 -1.78 4.50 -9.50
N TYR A 62 -1.64 3.20 -9.65
CA TYR A 62 -0.72 2.56 -10.57
C TYR A 62 -1.52 1.72 -11.56
N ASP A 63 -1.50 2.14 -12.83
CA ASP A 63 -2.24 1.52 -13.91
C ASP A 63 -1.32 0.92 -14.95
N VAL A 64 -1.62 -0.30 -15.36
CA VAL A 64 -0.93 -0.98 -16.45
C VAL A 64 -1.88 -1.09 -17.66
N TYR A 65 -1.44 -0.54 -18.78
CA TYR A 65 -2.15 -0.58 -20.05
C TYR A 65 -1.39 -1.45 -21.04
N GLU A 66 -2.11 -2.37 -21.68
CA GLU A 66 -1.61 -3.19 -22.79
C GLU A 66 -2.52 -3.00 -24.02
N ASN A 67 -1.94 -2.59 -25.13
CA ASN A 67 -2.67 -2.30 -26.35
C ASN A 67 -3.87 -1.36 -26.18
N GLY A 68 -3.71 -0.31 -25.37
CA GLY A 68 -4.71 0.70 -25.07
C GLY A 68 -5.81 0.25 -24.11
N ARG A 69 -5.66 -0.91 -23.47
CA ARG A 69 -6.63 -1.43 -22.49
C ARG A 69 -5.99 -1.50 -21.11
N LEU A 70 -6.72 -1.03 -20.10
CA LEU A 70 -6.34 -1.21 -18.71
C LEU A 70 -6.40 -2.71 -18.34
N VAL A 71 -5.27 -3.27 -17.93
CA VAL A 71 -5.15 -4.69 -17.55
C VAL A 71 -4.95 -4.89 -16.06
N GLU A 72 -4.38 -3.90 -15.36
CA GLU A 72 -4.22 -3.93 -13.92
C GLU A 72 -4.29 -2.50 -13.35
N ARG A 73 -4.95 -2.36 -12.22
CA ARG A 73 -4.98 -1.15 -11.41
C ARG A 73 -4.63 -1.48 -9.96
N THR A 74 -3.68 -0.78 -9.42
CA THR A 74 -3.35 -0.80 -7.99
C THR A 74 -3.62 0.59 -7.42
N VAL A 75 -4.40 0.65 -6.36
CA VAL A 75 -4.67 1.87 -5.60
C VAL A 75 -4.12 1.67 -4.20
N VAL A 76 -3.30 2.61 -3.74
CA VAL A 76 -2.80 2.65 -2.37
C VAL A 76 -3.22 3.98 -1.75
N GLU A 77 -3.97 3.91 -0.69
CA GLU A 77 -4.37 5.05 0.13
C GLU A 77 -3.64 4.94 1.48
N TYR A 78 -3.00 6.01 1.87
CA TYR A 78 -2.22 6.13 3.08
C TYR A 78 -2.71 7.33 3.88
N GLU A 79 -2.95 7.13 5.16
CA GLU A 79 -3.36 8.16 6.10
C GLU A 79 -2.52 8.02 7.38
N SER A 80 -2.03 9.11 7.89
CA SER A 80 -1.28 9.17 9.13
C SER A 80 -1.68 10.39 9.93
N GLU A 81 -2.19 10.16 11.11
CA GLU A 81 -2.63 11.17 12.07
C GLU A 81 -2.19 10.76 13.48
N GLU A 82 -1.63 11.67 14.26
CA GLU A 82 -1.26 11.51 15.69
C GLU A 82 -0.50 10.21 16.03
N GLY A 83 0.27 9.68 15.08
CA GLY A 83 1.03 8.43 15.25
C GLY A 83 0.24 7.16 14.95
N GLU A 84 -1.00 7.28 14.57
CA GLU A 84 -1.79 6.23 13.95
C GLU A 84 -1.50 6.19 12.44
N LEU A 85 -1.53 5.01 11.88
CA LEU A 85 -1.27 4.77 10.46
C LEU A 85 -2.34 3.85 9.90
N GLU A 86 -2.94 4.26 8.80
CA GLU A 86 -3.81 3.42 7.99
C GLU A 86 -3.30 3.37 6.55
N LEU A 87 -3.22 2.18 5.99
CA LEU A 87 -2.90 1.97 4.59
C LEU A 87 -3.89 0.97 4.00
N LYS A 88 -4.49 1.33 2.88
CA LYS A 88 -5.38 0.48 2.11
C LYS A 88 -4.78 0.25 0.74
N MET A 89 -4.67 -1.00 0.34
CA MET A 89 -4.20 -1.40 -0.98
C MET A 89 -5.28 -2.22 -1.70
N VAL A 90 -5.62 -1.81 -2.90
CA VAL A 90 -6.54 -2.53 -3.78
C VAL A 90 -5.81 -2.86 -5.07
N VAL A 91 -5.80 -4.13 -5.43
CA VAL A 91 -5.28 -4.60 -6.72
C VAL A 91 -6.42 -5.21 -7.51
N GLN A 92 -6.66 -4.70 -8.70
CA GLN A 92 -7.68 -5.18 -9.61
C GLN A 92 -7.07 -5.53 -10.96
N ASN A 93 -7.30 -6.74 -11.41
CA ASN A 93 -6.88 -7.25 -12.71
C ASN A 93 -7.91 -8.24 -13.27
N ARG A 94 -7.57 -8.93 -14.35
CA ARG A 94 -8.47 -9.93 -14.97
C ARG A 94 -8.80 -11.13 -14.07
N ALA A 95 -7.95 -11.45 -13.11
CA ALA A 95 -8.16 -12.55 -12.17
C ALA A 95 -9.13 -12.19 -11.03
N GLY A 96 -9.33 -10.90 -10.78
CA GLY A 96 -10.24 -10.43 -9.74
C GLY A 96 -9.75 -9.16 -9.04
N ARG A 97 -10.24 -8.98 -7.82
CA ARG A 97 -9.93 -7.84 -6.97
C ARG A 97 -9.47 -8.32 -5.61
N ASP A 98 -8.29 -7.89 -5.23
CA ASP A 98 -7.73 -8.09 -3.89
C ASP A 98 -7.72 -6.76 -3.14
N GLU A 99 -7.99 -6.81 -1.86
CA GLU A 99 -7.98 -5.64 -0.98
C GLU A 99 -7.33 -6.00 0.35
N LEU A 100 -6.34 -5.21 0.75
CA LEU A 100 -5.69 -5.32 2.05
C LEU A 100 -5.74 -3.98 2.77
N ARG A 101 -6.00 -4.02 4.07
CA ARG A 101 -5.93 -2.90 4.99
C ARG A 101 -4.88 -3.18 6.04
N PHE A 102 -4.06 -2.18 6.29
CA PHE A 102 -3.01 -2.18 7.31
C PHE A 102 -3.34 -1.05 8.27
N GLU A 103 -3.49 -1.38 9.55
CA GLU A 103 -3.80 -0.41 10.59
C GLU A 103 -2.77 -0.53 11.70
N GLN A 104 -2.16 0.58 12.06
CA GLN A 104 -1.26 0.69 13.20
C GLN A 104 -1.87 1.59 14.26
N GLU A 105 -2.54 1.00 15.23
CA GLU A 105 -3.15 1.71 16.39
C GLU A 105 -2.16 1.86 17.54
N LYS A 106 -1.13 1.00 17.58
CA LYS A 106 -0.14 0.98 18.66
C LYS A 106 1.26 0.83 18.09
N LYS A 107 2.20 1.50 18.70
CA LYS A 107 3.60 1.35 18.36
C LYS A 107 4.05 -0.12 18.46
N GLY A 108 4.58 -0.64 17.36
CA GLY A 108 5.09 -2.01 17.27
C GLY A 108 4.05 -3.09 16.97
N GLU A 109 2.82 -2.70 16.63
CA GLU A 109 1.78 -3.63 16.20
C GLU A 109 1.06 -3.12 14.96
N LEU A 110 0.98 -3.96 13.93
CA LEU A 110 0.29 -3.69 12.67
C LEU A 110 -0.75 -4.78 12.43
N LYS A 111 -2.02 -4.39 12.31
CA LYS A 111 -3.10 -5.30 11.91
C LYS A 111 -3.25 -5.29 10.39
N VAL A 112 -3.40 -6.47 9.80
CA VAL A 112 -3.63 -6.66 8.38
C VAL A 112 -4.91 -7.44 8.19
N ARG A 113 -5.84 -6.87 7.42
CA ARG A 113 -7.13 -7.49 7.08
C ARG A 113 -7.42 -7.32 5.62
N GLY A 114 -8.11 -8.27 5.04
CA GLY A 114 -8.63 -8.12 3.70
C GLY A 114 -8.89 -9.43 3.00
N GLN A 115 -8.80 -9.37 1.67
CA GLN A 115 -9.03 -10.49 0.79
C GLN A 115 -7.88 -10.60 -0.21
N MET A 116 -7.27 -11.77 -0.27
CA MET A 116 -6.23 -12.12 -1.24
C MET A 116 -6.63 -13.39 -1.98
N ASN A 117 -6.61 -13.36 -3.30
CA ASN A 117 -6.97 -14.50 -4.15
C ASN A 117 -8.34 -15.12 -3.77
N GLY A 118 -9.33 -14.27 -3.47
CA GLY A 118 -10.67 -14.70 -3.06
C GLY A 118 -10.78 -15.26 -1.64
N LYS A 119 -9.70 -15.24 -0.87
CA LYS A 119 -9.69 -15.72 0.53
C LYS A 119 -9.57 -14.57 1.51
N LYS A 120 -10.40 -14.60 2.53
CA LYS A 120 -10.25 -13.67 3.66
C LYS A 120 -8.91 -13.91 4.35
N THR A 121 -8.22 -12.83 4.65
CA THR A 121 -6.91 -12.82 5.30
C THR A 121 -6.96 -11.83 6.46
N GLU A 122 -6.60 -12.30 7.64
CA GLU A 122 -6.47 -11.46 8.83
C GLU A 122 -5.27 -11.95 9.65
N PHE A 123 -4.36 -11.05 9.95
CA PHE A 123 -3.22 -11.32 10.81
C PHE A 123 -2.69 -10.05 11.45
N THR A 124 -1.96 -10.22 12.53
CA THR A 124 -1.26 -9.14 13.22
C THR A 124 0.25 -9.32 13.06
N VAL A 125 0.96 -8.25 12.76
CA VAL A 125 2.42 -8.19 12.76
C VAL A 125 2.87 -7.45 13.99
N GLN A 126 3.64 -8.10 14.87
CA GLN A 126 4.24 -7.47 16.03
C GLN A 126 5.73 -7.27 15.81
N ILE A 127 6.19 -6.05 16.01
CA ILE A 127 7.61 -5.69 15.98
C ILE A 127 8.16 -5.90 17.38
N ARG A 128 9.17 -6.74 17.50
CA ARG A 128 9.80 -7.11 18.78
C ARG A 128 11.30 -6.88 18.73
N LEU A 129 11.88 -6.55 19.87
CA LEU A 129 13.32 -6.43 20.04
C LEU A 129 13.85 -7.70 20.72
N ARG A 130 14.99 -8.21 20.25
CA ARG A 130 15.77 -9.22 20.93
C ARG A 130 16.66 -8.58 21.99
N GLU A 131 17.22 -9.39 22.87
CA GLU A 131 18.16 -8.94 23.91
C GLU A 131 19.44 -8.28 23.34
N ASP A 132 19.82 -8.67 22.11
CA ASP A 132 20.95 -8.08 21.37
C ASP A 132 20.61 -6.76 20.66
N GLY A 133 19.38 -6.25 20.82
CA GLY A 133 18.91 -5.02 20.19
C GLY A 133 18.44 -5.16 18.74
N THR A 134 18.49 -6.36 18.16
CA THR A 134 17.98 -6.61 16.81
C THR A 134 16.45 -6.72 16.79
N THR A 135 15.85 -6.24 15.71
CA THR A 135 14.39 -6.29 15.51
C THR A 135 13.99 -7.59 14.81
N TYR A 136 12.87 -8.17 15.22
CA TYR A 136 12.23 -9.25 14.50
C TYR A 136 10.72 -9.05 14.42
N TYR A 137 10.09 -9.69 13.45
CA TYR A 137 8.65 -9.62 13.20
C TYR A 137 7.98 -10.91 13.61
N ARG A 138 6.87 -10.82 14.34
CA ARG A 138 6.02 -11.94 14.71
C ARG A 138 4.68 -11.81 14.00
N TYR A 139 4.33 -12.82 13.21
CA TYR A 139 3.05 -12.88 12.50
C TYR A 139 2.07 -13.77 13.27
N ILE A 140 0.89 -13.25 13.53
CA ILE A 140 -0.19 -13.93 14.24
C ILE A 140 -1.37 -13.99 13.31
N PHE A 141 -1.70 -15.18 12.80
CA PHE A 141 -2.86 -15.40 11.93
C PHE A 141 -4.07 -15.77 12.78
N GLU A 142 -5.20 -15.13 12.51
CA GLU A 142 -6.49 -15.54 13.03
C GLU A 142 -7.10 -16.53 12.02
N ASP A 143 -7.28 -17.78 12.42
CA ASP A 143 -8.00 -18.75 11.61
C ASP A 143 -9.48 -18.37 11.61
N ALA A 144 -10.04 -18.10 10.44
CA ALA A 144 -11.45 -17.80 10.24
C ALA A 144 -12.33 -19.08 10.24
N SER A 145 -12.05 -20.04 11.10
CA SER A 145 -12.91 -21.19 11.31
C SER A 145 -13.82 -20.94 12.50
N ASP A 146 -15.07 -20.61 12.21
CA ASP A 146 -16.15 -20.38 13.16
C ASP A 146 -16.65 -21.65 13.88
N ASP A 147 -15.92 -22.74 13.87
CA ASP A 147 -16.35 -23.94 14.56
C ASP A 147 -15.19 -24.54 15.35
N GLU A 148 -15.36 -24.46 16.65
CA GLU A 148 -14.66 -25.09 17.76
C GLU A 148 -13.82 -24.16 18.62
N GLU A 149 -14.25 -24.04 19.86
CA GLU A 149 -13.49 -23.57 21.03
C GLU A 149 -12.20 -24.37 21.26
N GLU A 150 -11.49 -24.73 20.25
CA GLU A 150 -10.19 -25.34 20.38
C GLU A 150 -9.09 -24.37 20.03
N GLU A 151 -8.39 -23.97 21.10
CA GLU A 151 -7.04 -23.43 21.08
C GLU A 151 -6.71 -22.57 19.86
N ARG A 152 -6.82 -21.27 20.03
CA ARG A 152 -6.14 -20.29 19.18
C ARG A 152 -4.69 -20.71 19.01
N ARG A 153 -4.46 -21.59 18.05
CA ARG A 153 -3.12 -21.98 17.68
C ARG A 153 -2.46 -20.80 17.00
N LEU A 154 -1.76 -20.04 17.80
CA LEU A 154 -0.73 -19.12 17.33
C LEU A 154 0.24 -19.93 16.47
N LYS A 155 -0.01 -19.99 15.16
CA LYS A 155 0.98 -20.51 14.23
C LYS A 155 2.13 -19.51 14.25
N LYS A 156 3.16 -19.85 15.03
CA LYS A 156 4.45 -19.21 14.95
C LYS A 156 5.02 -19.50 13.57
N LEU A 157 4.81 -18.60 12.62
CA LEU A 157 5.61 -18.65 11.40
C LEU A 157 7.04 -18.34 11.78
N LYS A 158 7.91 -19.18 11.30
CA LYS A 158 9.34 -19.07 11.52
C LYS A 158 9.85 -17.72 11.05
N TYR A 159 10.64 -17.16 11.89
CA TYR A 159 11.41 -15.94 11.79
C TYR A 159 12.02 -15.68 10.40
N PHE A 160 11.85 -14.46 9.95
CA PHE A 160 12.77 -13.90 8.98
C PHE A 160 13.85 -13.12 9.71
#